data_c8fd4d19bba167e55254436bb58670af
#
_entry.id   c8fd4d19bba167e55254436bb58670af
#
_cell.length_a   1.000
_cell.length_b   1.000
_cell.length_c   1.000
_cell.angle_alpha   90.00
_cell.angle_beta   90.00
_cell.angle_gamma   90.00
#
_symmetry.space_group_name_H-M   'P 1'
#
loop_
_entity.id
_entity.type
_entity.pdbx_description
1 polymer ?
#
loop_
_entity_poly.entity_id
_entity_poly.type
_entity_poly.pdbx_seq_one_letter_code
_entity_poly.pdbx_strand_id
1 'polypeptide(L)'
;GYDCAGAVAFFKDKPKNLKEFHRIKGKILSETELEKYINELPKKPLAVGSDKRLSLAGAQDKTAVVMIKNKIAIPDDTIPSTNILKPAIQGFDETIENEYICLKSAEKIGISIPKIEIGKANNTKYFLIERYDREIKDGKIRRIHQEDFCQASNIPSAYKYQSEGGVDFKRCI
;
A
#
# COMPACT_ATOMS: atom_id res chain seq x y z
N GLY A 1 4.58 1.12 -15.52
CA GLY A 1 5.52 1.24 -14.41
C GLY A 1 5.06 0.45 -13.20
N TYR A 2 5.97 0.11 -12.34
CA TYR A 2 5.65 -0.59 -11.10
C TYR A 2 5.62 0.42 -9.96
N ASP A 3 4.59 0.38 -9.13
CA ASP A 3 4.44 1.24 -7.96
C ASP A 3 5.13 0.60 -6.75
N CYS A 4 6.43 0.85 -6.64
CA CYS A 4 7.25 0.32 -5.56
C CYS A 4 7.09 1.12 -4.26
N ALA A 5 7.54 0.56 -3.16
CA ALA A 5 7.78 1.28 -1.92
C ALA A 5 8.87 2.34 -2.14
N GLY A 6 8.75 3.47 -1.45
CA GLY A 6 9.70 4.56 -1.56
C GLY A 6 9.65 5.32 -2.89
N ALA A 7 10.78 5.89 -3.26
CA ALA A 7 10.91 6.77 -4.41
C ALA A 7 11.22 6.04 -5.73
N VAL A 8 11.45 4.73 -5.67
CA VAL A 8 11.83 3.94 -6.85
C VAL A 8 10.62 3.61 -7.72
N ALA A 9 10.79 3.69 -9.03
CA ALA A 9 9.81 3.23 -10.00
C ALA A 9 10.53 2.53 -11.17
N PHE A 10 10.00 1.38 -11.59
CA PHE A 10 10.53 0.62 -12.71
C PHE A 10 9.68 0.84 -13.94
N PHE A 11 10.32 1.03 -15.07
CA PHE A 11 9.66 1.20 -16.35
C PHE A 11 10.24 0.21 -17.37
N LYS A 12 9.37 -0.38 -18.18
CA LYS A 12 9.80 -1.25 -19.29
C LYS A 12 10.56 -0.45 -20.34
N ASP A 13 10.05 0.74 -20.64
CA ASP A 13 10.63 1.67 -21.61
C ASP A 13 10.82 3.04 -20.98
N LYS A 14 11.76 3.84 -21.49
CA LYS A 14 11.98 5.21 -21.01
C LYS A 14 10.69 6.03 -21.15
N PRO A 15 10.17 6.59 -20.06
CA PRO A 15 8.95 7.37 -20.12
C PRO A 15 9.14 8.63 -20.98
N LYS A 16 8.20 8.87 -21.88
CA LYS A 16 8.23 10.03 -22.79
C LYS A 16 8.05 11.36 -22.06
N ASN A 17 7.34 11.36 -20.95
CA ASN A 17 7.06 12.58 -20.17
C ASN A 17 7.03 12.28 -18.65
N LEU A 18 8.12 12.60 -17.97
CA LEU A 18 8.25 12.42 -16.52
C LEU A 18 7.29 13.29 -15.70
N LYS A 19 6.80 14.41 -16.25
CA LYS A 19 5.89 15.32 -15.54
C LYS A 19 4.50 14.70 -15.32
N GLU A 20 4.10 13.73 -16.13
CA GLU A 20 2.82 13.04 -16.00
C GLU A 20 2.78 12.04 -14.84
N PHE A 21 3.95 11.54 -14.39
CA PHE A 21 4.07 10.58 -13.29
C PHE A 21 3.68 11.12 -11.92
N HIS A 22 3.36 12.39 -11.82
CA HIS A 22 2.99 13.02 -10.56
C HIS A 22 1.51 13.38 -10.49
N ARG A 23 0.75 13.17 -11.56
CA ARG A 23 -0.68 13.51 -11.59
C ARG A 23 -1.50 12.44 -10.87
N ILE A 24 -2.56 12.89 -10.17
CA ILE A 24 -3.54 11.99 -9.58
C ILE A 24 -4.50 11.55 -10.70
N LYS A 25 -4.41 10.30 -11.12
CA LYS A 25 -5.23 9.74 -12.21
C LYS A 25 -5.45 8.25 -12.01
N GLY A 26 -6.64 7.76 -12.39
CA GLY A 26 -6.98 6.36 -12.30
C GLY A 26 -8.46 6.12 -12.62
N LYS A 27 -8.83 4.85 -12.72
CA LYS A 27 -10.23 4.44 -12.88
C LYS A 27 -10.92 4.46 -11.52
N ILE A 28 -11.86 5.41 -11.30
CA ILE A 28 -12.71 5.42 -10.11
C ILE A 28 -13.61 4.18 -10.14
N LEU A 29 -13.68 3.47 -9.00
CA LEU A 29 -14.54 2.31 -8.83
C LEU A 29 -15.91 2.74 -8.26
N SER A 30 -16.98 2.18 -8.80
CA SER A 30 -18.29 2.16 -8.13
C SER A 30 -18.24 1.24 -6.90
N GLU A 31 -19.21 1.33 -5.99
CA GLU A 31 -19.26 0.43 -4.82
C GLU A 31 -19.29 -1.04 -5.22
N THR A 32 -20.04 -1.40 -6.24
CA THR A 32 -20.11 -2.78 -6.75
C THR A 32 -18.78 -3.25 -7.35
N GLU A 33 -18.11 -2.38 -8.13
CA GLU A 33 -16.79 -2.70 -8.68
C GLU A 33 -15.75 -2.83 -7.57
N LEU A 34 -15.81 -1.97 -6.55
CA LEU A 34 -14.91 -2.01 -5.40
C LEU A 34 -15.11 -3.27 -4.58
N GLU A 35 -16.36 -3.64 -4.25
CA GLU A 35 -16.67 -4.89 -3.56
C GLU A 35 -16.14 -6.11 -4.32
N LYS A 36 -16.41 -6.20 -5.63
CA LYS A 36 -15.88 -7.26 -6.48
C LYS A 36 -14.36 -7.29 -6.44
N TYR A 37 -13.72 -6.14 -6.56
CA TYR A 37 -12.27 -6.02 -6.56
C TYR A 37 -11.65 -6.52 -5.24
N ILE A 38 -12.23 -6.12 -4.09
CA ILE A 38 -11.80 -6.56 -2.77
C ILE A 38 -11.92 -8.09 -2.63
N ASN A 39 -13.06 -8.66 -3.02
CA ASN A 39 -13.33 -10.09 -2.92
C ASN A 39 -12.47 -10.96 -3.86
N GLU A 40 -11.87 -10.36 -4.89
CA GLU A 40 -10.96 -11.03 -5.80
C GLU A 40 -9.50 -11.01 -5.32
N LEU A 41 -9.12 -10.11 -4.40
CA LEU A 41 -7.73 -9.96 -3.93
C LEU A 41 -7.15 -11.26 -3.36
N PRO A 42 -7.85 -12.03 -2.49
CA PRO A 42 -7.32 -13.28 -1.96
C PRO A 42 -7.13 -14.37 -3.02
N LYS A 43 -7.82 -14.26 -4.16
CA LYS A 43 -7.76 -15.23 -5.26
C LYS A 43 -6.68 -14.87 -6.29
N LYS A 44 -6.13 -13.68 -6.21
CA LYS A 44 -5.09 -13.16 -7.11
C LYS A 44 -3.85 -12.84 -6.28
N PRO A 45 -2.93 -13.81 -6.08
CA PRO A 45 -1.67 -13.54 -5.42
C PRO A 45 -1.04 -12.30 -6.03
N LEU A 46 -0.45 -11.42 -5.21
CA LEU A 46 0.16 -10.17 -5.63
C LEU A 46 0.83 -10.31 -6.99
N ALA A 47 0.13 -9.85 -8.04
CA ALA A 47 0.66 -9.71 -9.40
C ALA A 47 0.84 -10.95 -10.27
N VAL A 48 0.12 -12.02 -10.06
CA VAL A 48 0.05 -13.09 -11.06
C VAL A 48 -1.10 -12.80 -12.03
N GLY A 49 -0.79 -12.54 -13.30
CA GLY A 49 -1.76 -12.42 -14.40
C GLY A 49 -2.25 -11.01 -14.75
N SER A 50 -1.76 -9.96 -14.14
CA SER A 50 -1.93 -8.59 -14.63
C SER A 50 -0.57 -7.95 -14.91
N ASP A 51 -0.49 -7.09 -15.91
CA ASP A 51 0.73 -6.31 -16.22
C ASP A 51 1.13 -5.33 -15.10
N LYS A 52 0.38 -5.31 -14.00
CA LYS A 52 0.56 -4.42 -12.85
C LYS A 52 1.17 -5.19 -11.69
N ARG A 53 2.48 -5.12 -11.53
CA ARG A 53 3.16 -5.63 -10.33
C ARG A 53 3.24 -4.54 -9.28
N LEU A 54 2.64 -4.80 -8.12
CA LEU A 54 2.76 -3.98 -6.92
C LEU A 54 3.80 -4.62 -6.00
N SER A 55 4.81 -3.88 -5.62
CA SER A 55 5.81 -4.33 -4.65
C SER A 55 5.43 -3.81 -3.26
N LEU A 56 4.51 -4.50 -2.60
CA LEU A 56 4.13 -4.23 -1.21
C LEU A 56 4.53 -5.42 -0.34
N ALA A 57 5.35 -5.16 0.68
CA ALA A 57 5.79 -6.19 1.62
C ALA A 57 4.66 -6.71 2.51
N GLY A 58 4.78 -7.97 2.96
CA GLY A 58 3.90 -8.61 3.94
C GLY A 58 2.95 -9.64 3.34
N ALA A 59 2.58 -10.65 4.18
CA ALA A 59 1.80 -11.82 3.77
C ALA A 59 0.29 -11.56 3.60
N GLN A 60 -0.26 -10.53 4.26
CA GLN A 60 -1.68 -10.18 4.13
C GLN A 60 -1.99 -9.65 2.74
N ASP A 61 -3.13 -10.08 2.18
CA ASP A 61 -3.63 -9.54 0.91
C ASP A 61 -3.82 -8.03 1.00
N LYS A 62 -3.33 -7.33 0.00
CA LYS A 62 -3.40 -5.87 -0.08
C LYS A 62 -3.26 -5.41 -1.52
N THR A 63 -3.72 -4.20 -1.78
CA THR A 63 -3.52 -3.56 -3.08
C THR A 63 -3.26 -2.07 -2.91
N ALA A 64 -2.54 -1.49 -3.86
CA ALA A 64 -2.31 -0.07 -3.91
C ALA A 64 -3.43 0.61 -4.70
N VAL A 65 -3.98 1.67 -4.15
CA VAL A 65 -5.06 2.46 -4.75
C VAL A 65 -4.72 3.95 -4.71
N VAL A 66 -5.44 4.74 -5.49
CA VAL A 66 -5.34 6.20 -5.46
C VAL A 66 -6.68 6.80 -5.06
N MET A 67 -6.67 7.82 -4.21
CA MET A 67 -7.88 8.55 -3.85
C MET A 67 -8.12 9.69 -4.82
N ILE A 68 -9.29 9.71 -5.46
CA ILE A 68 -9.74 10.76 -6.39
C ILE A 68 -11.09 11.28 -5.90
N LYS A 69 -11.14 12.52 -5.47
CA LYS A 69 -12.36 13.15 -4.94
C LYS A 69 -13.06 12.29 -3.87
N ASN A 70 -12.29 11.79 -2.92
CA ASN A 70 -12.74 10.89 -1.84
C ASN A 70 -13.31 9.54 -2.32
N LYS A 71 -13.01 9.12 -3.54
CA LYS A 71 -13.37 7.81 -4.06
C LYS A 71 -12.12 6.98 -4.35
N ILE A 72 -12.22 5.69 -4.14
CA ILE A 72 -11.15 4.74 -4.45
C ILE A 72 -11.08 4.55 -5.96
N ALA A 73 -9.86 4.65 -6.48
CA ALA A 73 -9.58 4.43 -7.89
C ALA A 73 -8.37 3.49 -8.06
N ILE A 74 -8.38 2.70 -9.11
CA ILE A 74 -7.21 1.95 -9.55
C ILE A 74 -6.30 2.92 -10.30
N PRO A 75 -5.06 3.13 -9.82
CA PRO A 75 -4.14 4.04 -10.51
C PRO A 75 -3.81 3.53 -11.92
N ASP A 76 -3.62 4.44 -12.86
CA ASP A 76 -3.05 4.11 -14.17
C ASP A 76 -1.61 3.61 -14.00
N ASP A 77 -1.07 2.84 -14.95
CA ASP A 77 0.20 2.11 -14.85
C ASP A 77 1.43 2.94 -14.44
N THR A 78 1.38 4.23 -14.65
CA THR A 78 2.50 5.14 -14.37
C THR A 78 2.28 6.03 -13.16
N ILE A 79 1.07 6.01 -12.61
CA ILE A 79 0.66 6.90 -11.52
C ILE A 79 0.96 6.24 -10.18
N PRO A 80 1.64 6.94 -9.25
CA PRO A 80 1.83 6.43 -7.91
C PRO A 80 0.49 6.28 -7.17
N SER A 81 0.34 5.20 -6.42
CA SER A 81 -0.76 5.07 -5.47
C SER A 81 -0.58 6.02 -4.29
N THR A 82 -1.67 6.34 -3.62
CA THR A 82 -1.66 7.17 -2.40
C THR A 82 -2.01 6.38 -1.15
N ASN A 83 -2.69 5.26 -1.32
CA ASN A 83 -3.21 4.45 -0.22
C ASN A 83 -2.96 2.96 -0.49
N ILE A 84 -2.96 2.20 0.59
CA ILE A 84 -3.01 0.74 0.57
C ILE A 84 -4.39 0.32 1.08
N LEU A 85 -5.07 -0.52 0.33
CA LEU A 85 -6.33 -1.14 0.69
C LEU A 85 -6.06 -2.60 1.08
N LYS A 86 -6.60 -3.02 2.22
CA LYS A 86 -6.50 -4.38 2.74
C LYS A 86 -7.89 -4.95 2.98
N PRO A 87 -8.22 -6.15 2.48
CA PRO A 87 -9.42 -6.89 2.87
C PRO A 87 -9.27 -7.46 4.28
N ALA A 88 -10.36 -7.96 4.86
CA ALA A 88 -10.29 -8.84 6.01
C ALA A 88 -9.49 -10.10 5.68
N ILE A 89 -8.76 -10.63 6.66
CA ILE A 89 -8.02 -11.89 6.50
C ILE A 89 -9.02 -13.03 6.57
N GLN A 90 -9.03 -13.86 5.54
CA GLN A 90 -9.95 -14.99 5.47
C GLN A 90 -9.67 -16.01 6.59
N GLY A 91 -10.71 -16.44 7.31
CA GLY A 91 -10.58 -17.36 8.44
C GLY A 91 -10.21 -16.71 9.77
N PHE A 92 -10.12 -15.38 9.84
CA PHE A 92 -9.89 -14.64 11.08
C PHE A 92 -10.92 -13.52 11.19
N ASP A 93 -11.60 -13.46 12.32
CA ASP A 93 -12.59 -12.42 12.59
C ASP A 93 -11.91 -11.09 13.00
N GLU A 94 -12.58 -9.99 12.71
CA GLU A 94 -12.23 -8.64 13.19
C GLU A 94 -10.80 -8.16 12.92
N THR A 95 -10.14 -8.68 11.88
CA THR A 95 -8.75 -8.33 11.57
C THR A 95 -8.59 -6.86 11.17
N ILE A 96 -9.60 -6.29 10.52
CA ILE A 96 -9.66 -4.87 10.13
C ILE A 96 -9.77 -3.98 11.37
N GLU A 97 -10.69 -4.32 12.28
CA GLU A 97 -10.93 -3.59 13.51
C GLU A 97 -9.71 -3.68 14.44
N ASN A 98 -9.08 -4.85 14.52
CA ASN A 98 -7.87 -5.05 15.31
C ASN A 98 -6.72 -4.16 14.81
N GLU A 99 -6.46 -4.12 13.51
CA GLU A 99 -5.42 -3.23 12.95
C GLU A 99 -5.73 -1.75 13.22
N TYR A 100 -7.00 -1.36 13.06
CA TYR A 100 -7.46 -0.02 13.34
C TYR A 100 -7.24 0.38 14.81
N ILE A 101 -7.68 -0.48 15.76
CA ILE A 101 -7.56 -0.21 17.20
C ILE A 101 -6.09 -0.14 17.62
N CYS A 102 -5.25 -1.04 17.14
CA CYS A 102 -3.81 -1.03 17.44
C CYS A 102 -3.16 0.28 16.98
N LEU A 103 -3.42 0.72 15.75
CA LEU A 103 -2.87 1.98 15.25
C LEU A 103 -3.44 3.19 16.00
N LYS A 104 -4.74 3.23 16.28
CA LYS A 104 -5.34 4.31 17.08
C LYS A 104 -4.82 4.35 18.52
N SER A 105 -4.51 3.22 19.10
CA SER A 105 -3.88 3.15 20.41
C SER A 105 -2.45 3.71 20.38
N ALA A 106 -1.68 3.38 19.32
CA ALA A 106 -0.35 3.94 19.11
C ALA A 106 -0.40 5.48 18.96
N GLU A 107 -1.38 6.00 18.20
CA GLU A 107 -1.60 7.45 18.06
C GLU A 107 -1.88 8.11 19.42
N LYS A 108 -2.70 7.49 20.27
CA LYS A 108 -3.04 8.02 21.61
C LYS A 108 -1.85 8.11 22.56
N ILE A 109 -0.85 7.26 22.39
CA ILE A 109 0.39 7.33 23.20
C ILE A 109 1.48 8.18 22.52
N GLY A 110 1.13 8.95 21.47
CA GLY A 110 2.02 9.92 20.83
C GLY A 110 2.87 9.39 19.69
N ILE A 111 2.63 8.16 19.22
CA ILE A 111 3.30 7.64 18.02
C ILE A 111 2.59 8.20 16.80
N SER A 112 3.36 8.81 15.89
CA SER A 112 2.83 9.28 14.61
C SER A 112 2.42 8.10 13.74
N ILE A 113 1.17 8.09 13.29
CA ILE A 113 0.64 7.07 12.39
C ILE A 113 0.17 7.70 11.07
N PRO A 114 0.15 6.95 9.97
CA PRO A 114 -0.54 7.36 8.75
C PRO A 114 -2.04 7.52 8.98
N LYS A 115 -2.73 8.29 8.14
CA LYS A 115 -4.19 8.34 8.16
C LYS A 115 -4.77 6.97 7.82
N ILE A 116 -5.71 6.52 8.64
CA ILE A 116 -6.37 5.22 8.52
C ILE A 116 -7.88 5.36 8.53
N GLU A 117 -8.55 4.45 7.84
CA GLU A 117 -10.01 4.42 7.75
C GLU A 117 -10.49 2.97 7.60
N ILE A 118 -11.60 2.64 8.25
CA ILE A 118 -12.39 1.45 7.95
C ILE A 118 -13.49 1.87 6.98
N GLY A 119 -13.44 1.36 5.75
CA GLY A 119 -14.45 1.60 4.75
C GLY A 119 -15.33 0.37 4.52
N LYS A 120 -16.42 0.59 3.79
CA LYS A 120 -17.36 -0.46 3.39
C LYS A 120 -17.79 -0.23 1.95
N ALA A 121 -17.71 -1.27 1.13
CA ALA A 121 -18.25 -1.31 -0.22
C ALA A 121 -19.39 -2.32 -0.22
N ASN A 122 -20.65 -1.85 -0.30
CA ASN A 122 -21.86 -2.64 -0.04
C ASN A 122 -21.74 -3.42 1.28
N ASN A 123 -21.52 -4.73 1.25
CA ASN A 123 -21.41 -5.57 2.44
C ASN A 123 -19.97 -5.94 2.82
N THR A 124 -18.98 -5.58 2.00
CA THR A 124 -17.57 -5.92 2.21
C THR A 124 -16.82 -4.78 2.88
N LYS A 125 -16.33 -5.03 4.11
CA LYS A 125 -15.45 -4.09 4.82
C LYS A 125 -14.03 -4.15 4.24
N TYR A 126 -13.33 -3.04 4.34
CA TYR A 126 -11.90 -2.95 4.01
C TYR A 126 -11.20 -1.97 4.95
N PHE A 127 -9.90 -2.17 5.12
CA PHE A 127 -9.01 -1.23 5.78
C PHE A 127 -8.28 -0.39 4.73
N LEU A 128 -8.27 0.91 4.92
CA LEU A 128 -7.57 1.86 4.06
C LEU A 128 -6.53 2.60 4.88
N ILE A 129 -5.28 2.58 4.43
CA ILE A 129 -4.17 3.28 5.07
C ILE A 129 -3.47 4.18 4.05
N GLU A 130 -3.23 5.43 4.43
CA GLU A 130 -2.47 6.36 3.61
C GLU A 130 -1.00 5.95 3.57
N ARG A 131 -0.40 6.04 2.40
CA ARG A 131 1.02 5.71 2.22
C ARG A 131 1.88 6.85 2.79
N TYR A 132 2.66 6.58 3.82
CA TYR A 132 3.58 7.55 4.42
C TYR A 132 4.76 7.91 3.50
N ASP A 133 5.03 7.07 2.49
CA ASP A 133 6.03 7.30 1.48
C ASP A 133 5.50 8.07 0.25
N ARG A 134 4.37 8.76 0.42
CA ARG A 134 3.74 9.63 -0.57
C ARG A 134 3.36 10.96 0.06
N GLU A 135 3.66 12.04 -0.65
CA GLU A 135 3.24 13.40 -0.31
C GLU A 135 2.40 13.95 -1.44
N ILE A 136 1.22 14.49 -1.11
CA ILE A 136 0.37 15.17 -2.08
C ILE A 136 0.57 16.67 -1.91
N LYS A 137 1.13 17.31 -2.94
CA LYS A 137 1.34 18.75 -2.97
C LYS A 137 0.94 19.32 -4.32
N ASP A 138 0.13 20.38 -4.34
CA ASP A 138 -0.34 21.06 -5.56
C ASP A 138 -0.97 20.10 -6.59
N GLY A 139 -1.77 19.12 -6.11
CA GLY A 139 -2.41 18.12 -6.95
C GLY A 139 -1.45 17.10 -7.61
N LYS A 140 -0.22 17.05 -7.12
CA LYS A 140 0.81 16.10 -7.58
C LYS A 140 1.21 15.17 -6.45
N ILE A 141 1.54 13.93 -6.80
CA ILE A 141 2.06 12.93 -5.87
C ILE A 141 3.59 12.95 -5.96
N ARG A 142 4.25 13.24 -4.85
CA ARG A 142 5.68 13.09 -4.67
C ARG A 142 5.95 11.77 -3.96
N ARG A 143 6.93 10.99 -4.43
CA ARG A 143 7.44 9.81 -3.75
C ARG A 143 8.52 10.22 -2.76
N ILE A 144 8.45 9.66 -1.55
CA ILE A 144 9.45 9.85 -0.50
C ILE A 144 10.28 8.56 -0.46
N HIS A 145 11.60 8.70 -0.46
CA HIS A 145 12.49 7.55 -0.35
C HIS A 145 12.31 6.88 1.01
N GLN A 146 12.31 5.55 0.99
CA GLN A 146 12.35 4.71 2.20
C GLN A 146 13.17 3.45 1.94
N GLU A 147 13.70 2.91 3.00
CA GLU A 147 14.30 1.59 3.07
C GLU A 147 13.71 0.84 4.25
N ASP A 148 13.51 -0.47 4.12
CA ASP A 148 13.23 -1.31 5.28
C ASP A 148 14.55 -1.62 6.04
N PHE A 149 14.44 -2.20 7.23
CA PHE A 149 15.63 -2.49 8.04
C PHE A 149 16.56 -3.52 7.40
N CYS A 150 16.05 -4.41 6.56
CA CYS A 150 16.90 -5.33 5.80
C CYS A 150 17.74 -4.57 4.78
N GLN A 151 17.13 -3.66 4.03
CA GLN A 151 17.80 -2.81 3.05
C GLN A 151 18.85 -1.92 3.72
N ALA A 152 18.46 -1.20 4.77
CA ALA A 152 19.36 -0.30 5.52
C ALA A 152 20.53 -1.05 6.19
N SER A 153 20.36 -2.33 6.50
CA SER A 153 21.39 -3.18 7.12
C SER A 153 22.12 -4.09 6.12
N ASN A 154 21.82 -3.99 4.82
CA ASN A 154 22.36 -4.84 3.77
C ASN A 154 22.14 -6.35 4.04
N ILE A 155 20.96 -6.70 4.54
CA ILE A 155 20.55 -8.07 4.85
C ILE A 155 19.54 -8.52 3.80
N PRO A 156 19.73 -9.70 3.16
CA PRO A 156 18.74 -10.25 2.23
C PRO A 156 17.38 -10.46 2.92
N SER A 157 16.29 -10.20 2.20
CA SER A 157 14.92 -10.33 2.73
C SER A 157 14.55 -11.74 3.21
N ALA A 158 15.29 -12.76 2.78
CA ALA A 158 15.16 -14.13 3.29
C ALA A 158 15.51 -14.26 4.78
N TYR A 159 16.32 -13.34 5.31
CA TYR A 159 16.74 -13.30 6.71
C TYR A 159 16.08 -12.14 7.47
N LYS A 160 14.88 -11.75 7.13
CA LYS A 160 14.21 -10.58 7.72
C LYS A 160 13.86 -10.72 9.21
N TYR A 161 13.71 -11.94 9.69
CA TYR A 161 13.40 -12.18 11.09
C TYR A 161 14.68 -12.39 11.93
N GLN A 162 14.67 -11.86 13.15
CA GLN A 162 15.81 -11.99 14.06
C GLN A 162 16.20 -13.45 14.30
N SER A 163 15.22 -14.36 14.40
CA SER A 163 15.43 -15.80 14.55
C SER A 163 16.14 -16.46 13.35
N GLU A 164 16.14 -15.80 12.20
CA GLU A 164 16.77 -16.26 10.95
C GLU A 164 18.08 -15.53 10.64
N GLY A 165 18.60 -14.74 11.59
CA GLY A 165 19.81 -13.94 11.42
C GLY A 165 19.57 -12.50 10.96
N GLY A 166 18.33 -12.05 11.01
CA GLY A 166 17.93 -10.68 10.69
C GLY A 166 18.32 -9.66 11.74
N VAL A 167 17.90 -8.43 11.53
CA VAL A 167 18.21 -7.28 12.40
C VAL A 167 17.48 -7.44 13.72
N ASP A 168 18.22 -7.31 14.83
CA ASP A 168 17.63 -7.23 16.15
C ASP A 168 17.18 -5.79 16.48
N PHE A 169 16.41 -5.64 17.54
CA PHE A 169 15.90 -4.33 17.95
C PHE A 169 17.03 -3.33 18.27
N LYS A 170 18.17 -3.79 18.82
CA LYS A 170 19.31 -2.92 19.16
C LYS A 170 19.97 -2.31 17.92
N ARG A 171 19.94 -3.02 16.80
CA ARG A 171 20.48 -2.51 15.53
C ARG A 171 19.50 -1.59 14.78
N CYS A 172 18.23 -1.55 15.22
CA CYS A 172 17.20 -0.69 14.63
C CYS A 172 17.14 0.70 15.29
N ILE A 173 17.73 0.87 16.48
CA ILE A 173 17.84 2.11 17.25
C ILE A 173 19.29 2.55 17.31
#